data_1f6febf9526b3448f28b7b7cec0e86b3
#
_entry.id   1f6febf9526b3448f28b7b7cec0e86b3
#
_cell.length_a   1.000
_cell.length_b   1.000
_cell.length_c   1.000
_cell.angle_alpha   90.00
_cell.angle_beta   90.00
_cell.angle_gamma   90.00
#
_symmetry.space_group_name_H-M   'P 1'
#
loop_
_entity.id
_entity.type
_entity.pdbx_description
1 polymer ?
#
loop_
_entity_poly.entity_id
_entity_poly.type
_entity_poly.pdbx_seq_one_letter_code
_entity_poly.pdbx_strand_id
1 'polypeptide(L)'
;MAIENHGFTRLHARHLGIAATAESMIPGGGTATTPLRAGIAPESFASAVRAHLERVLRSPHFDGSTRSREFLRYVVDEVLCGRAAYLKQAAIAVEVFGRKPDFDAVIDPIVRVQAGRLRRSLERYYLISADADSMRIELPKGSYAPVFVETTEMSTPRPAPLESVNNWPTVVVHPFAVHSPRDEAAAAQLCEELTAELCRYGIVHVSRPADASPSALSPAATARFELQGVARDQSGEPLFAARLVDRASGQQIWADEFRTTGRPEHWSGSAGEIGRVIAARIGAEHGIIVRLLAGENATRGFPSSDPFGAVSRSHHFAFSRQSGALVPAIEALQQLTHRAPEIEIAWTSLARLYLMNHSFELSNVFTPVEMAIGCANQSVLIEPASARTRCLMATALLVKGELASARRELDLALRHNGESLAYREVIGWLMALCGEWDQGTALMRVALERNPYCQPCVNHGLWADAMRRGDFAAAYAAALDYRDANFFWRDLMLTASLGQLGRIDDAAASAAELLRCKPQFAYRGRRLIAHYIKSDEVRATIVDGLRKAGVEVA
;
A
#
# COMPACT_ATOMS: atom_id res chain seq x y z
N MET A 1 -14.28 -52.55 -15.05
CA MET A 1 -14.44 -52.94 -13.65
C MET A 1 -14.65 -51.61 -12.92
N ALA A 2 -15.85 -51.00 -12.85
CA ALA A 2 -17.04 -51.41 -12.09
C ALA A 2 -16.70 -51.58 -10.61
N ILE A 3 -17.18 -50.71 -9.74
CA ILE A 3 -18.38 -50.79 -8.92
C ILE A 3 -18.32 -49.53 -8.01
N GLU A 4 -19.21 -48.51 -8.10
CA GLU A 4 -20.49 -48.31 -7.44
C GLU A 4 -20.36 -47.89 -5.96
N ASN A 5 -20.74 -46.64 -5.58
CA ASN A 5 -22.09 -46.16 -5.25
C ASN A 5 -22.65 -46.66 -3.90
N HIS A 6 -23.04 -45.70 -3.09
CA HIS A 6 -24.24 -45.56 -2.23
C HIS A 6 -23.90 -44.59 -1.08
N GLY A 7 -24.64 -43.57 -0.67
CA GLY A 7 -26.04 -43.29 -0.88
C GLY A 7 -26.63 -42.71 0.43
N PHE A 8 -27.27 -41.55 0.33
CA PHE A 8 -28.42 -41.09 1.14
C PHE A 8 -28.46 -41.30 2.67
N THR A 9 -28.70 -40.26 3.48
CA THR A 9 -30.05 -40.00 3.99
C THR A 9 -30.13 -38.71 4.81
N ARG A 10 -31.17 -37.90 4.54
CA ARG A 10 -31.75 -36.86 5.39
C ARG A 10 -32.54 -37.48 6.56
N LEU A 11 -32.66 -36.78 7.72
CA LEU A 11 -33.85 -36.75 8.61
C LEU A 11 -33.61 -35.67 9.67
N HIS A 12 -34.33 -34.60 9.62
CA HIS A 12 -35.58 -34.24 10.28
C HIS A 12 -35.51 -33.85 11.76
N ALA A 13 -35.97 -32.63 11.97
CA ALA A 13 -36.20 -31.87 13.20
C ALA A 13 -37.15 -32.57 14.22
N ARG A 14 -37.00 -32.15 15.49
CA ARG A 14 -38.10 -31.83 16.41
C ARG A 14 -37.59 -31.42 17.80
N HIS A 15 -37.92 -30.18 18.19
CA HIS A 15 -38.67 -29.67 19.33
C HIS A 15 -38.49 -30.28 20.73
N LEU A 16 -38.27 -29.37 21.68
CA LEU A 16 -38.78 -29.11 23.04
C LEU A 16 -37.65 -28.48 23.86
N GLY A 17 -37.64 -27.29 24.37
CA GLY A 17 -38.56 -26.60 25.25
C GLY A 17 -38.21 -26.88 26.70
N ILE A 18 -37.74 -25.88 27.46
CA ILE A 18 -38.08 -25.53 28.84
C ILE A 18 -36.94 -24.70 29.48
N ALA A 19 -37.28 -23.50 29.80
CA ALA A 19 -37.03 -22.53 30.86
C ALA A 19 -35.83 -22.68 31.84
N ALA A 20 -35.15 -21.53 31.99
CA ALA A 20 -34.79 -20.75 33.20
C ALA A 20 -33.94 -21.42 34.30
N THR A 21 -32.78 -20.87 34.59
CA THR A 21 -32.47 -20.02 35.76
C THR A 21 -30.96 -19.73 35.86
N ALA A 22 -30.69 -18.45 36.06
CA ALA A 22 -29.74 -17.80 36.99
C ALA A 22 -28.21 -18.05 36.95
N GLU A 23 -27.52 -16.91 36.71
CA GLU A 23 -26.36 -16.40 37.42
C GLU A 23 -25.03 -17.17 37.36
N SER A 24 -24.09 -16.60 36.56
CA SER A 24 -22.74 -16.37 37.08
C SER A 24 -22.02 -15.32 36.25
N MET A 25 -21.53 -14.28 36.90
CA MET A 25 -20.78 -13.13 36.43
C MET A 25 -19.40 -13.54 35.88
N ILE A 26 -19.06 -13.01 34.69
CA ILE A 26 -17.68 -12.71 34.30
C ILE A 26 -17.69 -11.36 33.55
N PRO A 27 -16.84 -10.37 33.89
CA PRO A 27 -16.91 -9.05 33.28
C PRO A 27 -16.15 -9.02 31.94
N GLY A 28 -16.88 -8.90 30.87
CA GLY A 28 -16.33 -8.55 29.56
C GLY A 28 -16.30 -7.03 29.41
N GLY A 29 -15.10 -6.46 29.32
CA GLY A 29 -14.89 -5.05 28.96
C GLY A 29 -15.34 -4.77 27.54
N GLY A 30 -16.55 -4.31 27.36
CA GLY A 30 -17.07 -3.72 26.13
C GLY A 30 -16.94 -2.22 26.21
N THR A 31 -16.24 -1.60 25.25
CA THR A 31 -16.21 -0.15 25.04
C THR A 31 -17.64 0.32 24.77
N ALA A 32 -18.20 1.05 25.73
CA ALA A 32 -19.53 1.65 25.63
C ALA A 32 -19.48 2.86 24.70
N THR A 33 -19.74 2.66 23.42
CA THR A 33 -20.23 3.70 22.53
C THR A 33 -21.70 3.90 22.88
N THR A 34 -22.02 4.92 23.65
CA THR A 34 -23.40 5.27 23.96
C THR A 34 -23.98 6.07 22.79
N PRO A 35 -24.88 5.50 21.97
CA PRO A 35 -25.64 6.31 21.04
C PRO A 35 -26.67 7.09 21.87
N LEU A 36 -26.65 8.41 21.77
CA LEU A 36 -27.71 9.26 22.31
C LEU A 36 -29.06 8.81 21.73
N ARG A 37 -29.88 8.19 22.58
CA ARG A 37 -31.27 7.85 22.26
C ARG A 37 -32.09 9.12 22.03
N ALA A 38 -33.02 9.05 21.09
CA ALA A 38 -33.93 10.07 20.64
C ALA A 38 -34.54 10.91 21.82
N GLY A 39 -33.93 12.06 22.03
CA GLY A 39 -34.38 13.14 22.90
C GLY A 39 -33.80 14.44 22.37
N ILE A 40 -34.44 15.57 22.60
CA ILE A 40 -33.98 16.89 22.20
C ILE A 40 -32.57 17.09 22.78
N ALA A 41 -31.59 17.32 21.92
CA ALA A 41 -30.22 17.54 22.33
C ALA A 41 -30.11 18.84 23.18
N PRO A 42 -29.24 18.90 24.22
CA PRO A 42 -28.99 20.13 24.93
C PRO A 42 -28.58 21.25 23.95
N GLU A 43 -29.04 22.49 24.15
CA GLU A 43 -28.81 23.60 23.24
C GLU A 43 -27.29 23.83 22.95
N SER A 44 -26.44 23.61 23.95
CA SER A 44 -24.99 23.71 23.81
C SER A 44 -24.43 22.66 22.83
N PHE A 45 -24.93 21.41 22.89
CA PHE A 45 -24.53 20.36 21.98
C PHE A 45 -25.02 20.61 20.56
N ALA A 46 -26.29 21.02 20.40
CA ALA A 46 -26.84 21.36 19.09
C ALA A 46 -26.10 22.51 18.43
N SER A 47 -25.66 23.51 19.22
CA SER A 47 -24.85 24.62 18.75
C SER A 47 -23.46 24.17 18.29
N ALA A 48 -22.79 23.27 19.04
CA ALA A 48 -21.51 22.71 18.67
C ALA A 48 -21.58 21.88 17.37
N VAL A 49 -22.62 21.04 17.23
CA VAL A 49 -22.86 20.26 16.00
C VAL A 49 -23.08 21.18 14.80
N ARG A 50 -23.87 22.23 14.93
CA ARG A 50 -24.11 23.18 13.82
C ARG A 50 -22.84 23.94 13.45
N ALA A 51 -22.06 24.39 14.42
CA ALA A 51 -20.78 25.06 14.15
C ALA A 51 -19.80 24.12 13.41
N HIS A 52 -19.77 22.85 13.81
CA HIS A 52 -18.96 21.85 13.13
C HIS A 52 -19.47 21.57 11.71
N LEU A 53 -20.79 21.39 11.54
CA LEU A 53 -21.41 21.23 10.23
C LEU A 53 -21.03 22.35 9.26
N GLU A 54 -21.09 23.59 9.69
CA GLU A 54 -20.72 24.74 8.85
C GLU A 54 -19.23 24.75 8.49
N ARG A 55 -18.33 24.29 9.37
CA ARG A 55 -16.91 24.08 9.03
C ARG A 55 -16.75 23.03 7.94
N VAL A 56 -17.40 21.88 8.09
CA VAL A 56 -17.40 20.80 7.08
C VAL A 56 -17.89 21.35 5.73
N LEU A 57 -19.04 22.01 5.71
CA LEU A 57 -19.66 22.51 4.47
C LEU A 57 -18.85 23.62 3.76
N ARG A 58 -18.05 24.41 4.50
CA ARG A 58 -17.19 25.45 3.93
C ARG A 58 -15.82 24.94 3.49
N SER A 59 -15.44 23.76 3.92
CA SER A 59 -14.12 23.21 3.62
C SER A 59 -13.96 22.91 2.13
N PRO A 60 -12.81 23.27 1.52
CA PRO A 60 -12.48 22.86 0.16
C PRO A 60 -12.28 21.33 0.03
N HIS A 61 -12.09 20.66 1.15
CA HIS A 61 -11.91 19.20 1.20
C HIS A 61 -13.23 18.43 1.27
N PHE A 62 -14.35 19.11 1.54
CA PHE A 62 -15.69 18.55 1.41
C PHE A 62 -16.19 18.70 -0.03
N ASP A 63 -15.90 17.69 -0.85
CA ASP A 63 -16.29 17.63 -2.27
C ASP A 63 -17.76 17.24 -2.43
N GLY A 64 -18.63 18.13 -1.98
CA GLY A 64 -20.08 17.97 -2.08
C GLY A 64 -20.69 18.97 -3.06
N SER A 65 -21.54 18.48 -4.00
CA SER A 65 -22.40 19.34 -4.77
C SER A 65 -23.32 20.16 -3.85
N THR A 66 -23.91 21.24 -4.37
CA THR A 66 -24.89 22.04 -3.62
C THR A 66 -25.98 21.16 -2.98
N ARG A 67 -26.50 20.19 -3.72
CA ARG A 67 -27.50 19.23 -3.22
C ARG A 67 -26.95 18.29 -2.14
N SER A 68 -25.68 17.89 -2.21
CA SER A 68 -25.07 17.10 -1.14
C SER A 68 -24.91 17.91 0.15
N ARG A 69 -24.61 19.21 0.03
CA ARG A 69 -24.55 20.15 1.17
C ARG A 69 -25.92 20.37 1.80
N GLU A 70 -26.94 20.55 0.98
CA GLU A 70 -28.35 20.65 1.42
C GLU A 70 -28.80 19.35 2.10
N PHE A 71 -28.44 18.19 1.55
CA PHE A 71 -28.77 16.90 2.13
C PHE A 71 -28.13 16.72 3.51
N LEU A 72 -26.84 17.02 3.66
CA LEU A 72 -26.18 16.92 4.95
C LEU A 72 -26.80 17.86 5.98
N ARG A 73 -27.07 19.11 5.59
CA ARG A 73 -27.72 20.09 6.48
C ARG A 73 -29.08 19.59 6.93
N TYR A 74 -29.91 19.13 6.01
CA TYR A 74 -31.24 18.63 6.29
C TYR A 74 -31.24 17.48 7.30
N VAL A 75 -30.43 16.44 7.07
CA VAL A 75 -30.42 15.26 7.97
C VAL A 75 -29.84 15.58 9.34
N VAL A 76 -28.88 16.50 9.44
CA VAL A 76 -28.34 16.96 10.73
C VAL A 76 -29.39 17.76 11.49
N ASP A 77 -30.08 18.70 10.85
CA ASP A 77 -31.11 19.51 11.49
C ASP A 77 -32.30 18.64 11.96
N GLU A 78 -32.75 17.67 11.17
CA GLU A 78 -33.79 16.75 11.54
C GLU A 78 -33.45 15.92 12.79
N VAL A 79 -32.21 15.44 12.89
CA VAL A 79 -31.76 14.73 14.09
C VAL A 79 -31.64 15.64 15.30
N LEU A 80 -31.13 16.86 15.14
CA LEU A 80 -31.03 17.83 16.23
C LEU A 80 -32.40 18.29 16.73
N CYS A 81 -33.40 18.28 15.86
CA CYS A 81 -34.80 18.56 16.23
C CYS A 81 -35.55 17.34 16.79
N GLY A 82 -34.88 16.21 17.02
CA GLY A 82 -35.50 14.97 17.55
C GLY A 82 -36.33 14.20 16.53
N ARG A 83 -36.25 14.55 15.25
CA ARG A 83 -37.08 13.94 14.19
C ARG A 83 -36.31 12.88 13.37
N ALA A 84 -35.27 12.25 13.93
CA ALA A 84 -34.50 11.19 13.28
C ALA A 84 -35.33 10.05 12.66
N ALA A 85 -36.46 9.70 13.30
CA ALA A 85 -37.38 8.66 12.83
C ALA A 85 -38.07 8.99 11.50
N TYR A 86 -38.13 10.27 11.12
CA TYR A 86 -38.73 10.73 9.86
C TYR A 86 -37.76 10.70 8.68
N LEU A 87 -36.45 10.47 8.89
CA LEU A 87 -35.46 10.41 7.85
C LEU A 87 -35.55 9.13 7.03
N LYS A 88 -36.63 9.03 6.27
CA LYS A 88 -36.88 7.94 5.29
C LYS A 88 -36.63 8.42 3.87
N GLN A 89 -36.39 7.49 2.94
CA GLN A 89 -36.08 7.81 1.54
C GLN A 89 -37.13 8.74 0.91
N ALA A 90 -38.41 8.49 1.13
CA ALA A 90 -39.47 9.30 0.55
C ALA A 90 -39.45 10.76 1.06
N ALA A 91 -39.26 10.97 2.36
CA ALA A 91 -39.18 12.32 2.95
C ALA A 91 -37.95 13.08 2.38
N ILE A 92 -36.79 12.44 2.36
CA ILE A 92 -35.55 13.04 1.82
C ILE A 92 -35.66 13.33 0.33
N ALA A 93 -36.32 12.45 -0.45
CA ALA A 93 -36.54 12.64 -1.88
C ALA A 93 -37.39 13.89 -2.15
N VAL A 94 -38.41 14.12 -1.37
CA VAL A 94 -39.31 15.28 -1.52
C VAL A 94 -38.61 16.56 -1.03
N GLU A 95 -38.14 16.57 0.20
CA GLU A 95 -37.63 17.78 0.86
C GLU A 95 -36.28 18.27 0.33
N VAL A 96 -35.37 17.33 -0.01
CA VAL A 96 -34.01 17.68 -0.45
C VAL A 96 -33.87 17.64 -1.96
N PHE A 97 -34.48 16.65 -2.62
CA PHE A 97 -34.29 16.43 -4.06
C PHE A 97 -35.47 16.90 -4.91
N GLY A 98 -36.51 17.52 -4.29
CA GLY A 98 -37.65 18.10 -5.01
C GLY A 98 -38.46 17.06 -5.81
N ARG A 99 -38.51 15.82 -5.33
CA ARG A 99 -39.33 14.77 -5.92
C ARG A 99 -40.82 14.96 -5.54
N LYS A 100 -41.71 14.39 -6.35
CA LYS A 100 -43.13 14.44 -6.06
C LYS A 100 -43.46 13.56 -4.85
N PRO A 101 -44.60 13.81 -4.18
CA PRO A 101 -45.03 13.01 -3.01
C PRO A 101 -45.26 11.52 -3.30
N ASP A 102 -45.48 11.15 -4.55
CA ASP A 102 -45.64 9.79 -5.07
C ASP A 102 -44.32 9.08 -5.38
N PHE A 103 -43.20 9.59 -4.82
CA PHE A 103 -41.85 9.05 -5.03
C PHE A 103 -41.72 7.57 -4.67
N ASP A 104 -41.31 6.76 -5.65
CA ASP A 104 -41.01 5.35 -5.45
C ASP A 104 -39.46 5.14 -5.37
N ALA A 105 -39.03 4.75 -4.17
CA ALA A 105 -37.60 4.50 -3.88
C ALA A 105 -37.02 3.26 -4.58
N VAL A 106 -37.84 2.38 -5.15
CA VAL A 106 -37.41 1.21 -5.92
C VAL A 106 -37.07 1.64 -7.34
N ILE A 107 -37.86 2.54 -7.91
CA ILE A 107 -37.69 3.04 -9.28
C ILE A 107 -36.61 4.12 -9.36
N ASP A 108 -36.60 5.09 -8.43
CA ASP A 108 -35.60 6.17 -8.40
C ASP A 108 -34.62 6.01 -7.21
N PRO A 109 -33.40 5.54 -7.44
CA PRO A 109 -32.42 5.30 -6.37
C PRO A 109 -31.71 6.57 -5.90
N ILE A 110 -32.19 7.78 -6.24
CA ILE A 110 -31.47 9.05 -6.03
C ILE A 110 -30.98 9.23 -4.60
N VAL A 111 -31.81 8.96 -3.60
CA VAL A 111 -31.45 9.16 -2.18
C VAL A 111 -30.32 8.20 -1.77
N ARG A 112 -30.39 6.93 -2.19
CA ARG A 112 -29.32 5.94 -1.90
C ARG A 112 -28.00 6.32 -2.53
N VAL A 113 -28.04 6.77 -3.80
CA VAL A 113 -26.86 7.20 -4.54
C VAL A 113 -26.24 8.44 -3.89
N GLN A 114 -27.06 9.43 -3.55
CA GLN A 114 -26.58 10.66 -2.93
C GLN A 114 -26.09 10.44 -1.48
N ALA A 115 -26.73 9.57 -0.70
CA ALA A 115 -26.23 9.18 0.61
C ALA A 115 -24.87 8.45 0.52
N GLY A 116 -24.68 7.62 -0.50
CA GLY A 116 -23.38 7.00 -0.78
C GLY A 116 -22.29 8.02 -1.13
N ARG A 117 -22.64 9.05 -1.92
CA ARG A 117 -21.73 10.17 -2.23
C ARG A 117 -21.41 11.00 -1.00
N LEU A 118 -22.43 11.30 -0.19
CA LEU A 118 -22.29 12.08 1.03
C LEU A 118 -21.38 11.40 2.06
N ARG A 119 -21.52 10.10 2.27
CA ARG A 119 -20.63 9.32 3.14
C ARG A 119 -19.17 9.46 2.70
N ARG A 120 -18.91 9.32 1.41
CA ARG A 120 -17.55 9.46 0.84
C ARG A 120 -16.99 10.88 1.00
N SER A 121 -17.82 11.91 0.82
CA SER A 121 -17.39 13.30 1.03
C SER A 121 -17.07 13.57 2.50
N LEU A 122 -17.81 13.00 3.45
CA LEU A 122 -17.49 13.08 4.88
C LEU A 122 -16.22 12.30 5.23
N GLU A 123 -16.08 11.07 4.75
CA GLU A 123 -14.86 10.27 4.92
C GLU A 123 -13.63 11.02 4.40
N ARG A 124 -13.74 11.61 3.20
CA ARG A 124 -12.65 12.41 2.62
C ARG A 124 -12.33 13.64 3.46
N TYR A 125 -13.34 14.38 3.90
CA TYR A 125 -13.14 15.56 4.74
C TYR A 125 -12.36 15.19 6.02
N TYR A 126 -12.79 14.17 6.73
CA TYR A 126 -12.14 13.75 7.97
C TYR A 126 -10.77 13.09 7.79
N LEU A 127 -10.49 12.53 6.63
CA LEU A 127 -9.14 12.05 6.30
C LEU A 127 -8.13 13.19 6.11
N ILE A 128 -8.61 14.36 5.66
CA ILE A 128 -7.73 15.49 5.33
C ILE A 128 -7.68 16.51 6.48
N SER A 129 -8.75 16.62 7.28
CA SER A 129 -8.92 17.65 8.31
C SER A 129 -8.89 17.08 9.74
N ALA A 130 -8.27 15.91 9.95
CA ALA A 130 -8.37 15.11 11.18
C ALA A 130 -7.97 15.80 12.49
N ASP A 131 -7.11 16.83 12.44
CA ASP A 131 -6.51 17.42 13.64
C ASP A 131 -7.28 18.64 14.20
N ALA A 132 -8.32 19.12 13.53
CA ALA A 132 -9.01 20.37 13.91
C ALA A 132 -10.38 20.16 14.57
N ASP A 133 -10.93 18.96 14.53
CA ASP A 133 -12.34 18.76 14.86
C ASP A 133 -12.55 17.87 16.10
N SER A 134 -13.02 18.49 17.18
CA SER A 134 -13.47 17.81 18.42
C SER A 134 -14.74 16.97 18.24
N MET A 135 -15.30 16.91 17.02
CA MET A 135 -16.53 16.20 16.69
C MET A 135 -16.52 15.66 15.26
N ARG A 136 -17.14 14.51 15.04
CA ARG A 136 -17.35 13.93 13.71
C ARG A 136 -18.85 13.69 13.45
N ILE A 137 -19.28 13.97 12.21
CA ILE A 137 -20.62 13.65 11.71
C ILE A 137 -20.49 12.39 10.84
N GLU A 138 -21.07 11.31 11.27
CA GLU A 138 -21.07 10.04 10.53
C GLU A 138 -22.47 9.71 10.03
N LEU A 139 -22.55 9.17 8.81
CA LEU A 139 -23.81 8.70 8.22
C LEU A 139 -23.76 7.17 8.06
N PRO A 140 -24.25 6.38 9.03
CA PRO A 140 -24.13 4.93 9.03
C PRO A 140 -24.74 4.27 7.78
N LYS A 141 -24.16 3.13 7.35
CA LYS A 141 -24.75 2.32 6.29
C LYS A 141 -26.10 1.75 6.77
N GLY A 142 -27.12 1.85 5.92
CA GLY A 142 -28.49 1.41 6.25
C GLY A 142 -29.34 2.46 6.97
N SER A 143 -28.76 3.61 7.36
CA SER A 143 -29.48 4.73 7.99
C SER A 143 -29.23 6.04 7.23
N TYR A 144 -30.19 6.97 7.31
CA TYR A 144 -30.04 8.35 6.86
C TYR A 144 -29.94 9.33 8.04
N ALA A 145 -30.09 8.84 9.27
CA ALA A 145 -29.87 9.63 10.47
C ALA A 145 -28.36 9.68 10.78
N PRO A 146 -27.74 10.87 10.77
CA PRO A 146 -26.36 11.03 11.18
C PRO A 146 -26.16 10.72 12.67
N VAL A 147 -24.98 10.25 13.02
CA VAL A 147 -24.49 10.06 14.37
C VAL A 147 -23.39 11.10 14.61
N PHE A 148 -23.43 11.73 15.77
CA PHE A 148 -22.43 12.70 16.19
C PHE A 148 -21.50 12.02 17.18
N VAL A 149 -20.24 11.89 16.81
CA VAL A 149 -19.18 11.31 17.64
C VAL A 149 -18.37 12.48 18.14
N GLU A 150 -18.48 12.80 19.43
CA GLU A 150 -17.52 13.70 20.04
C GLU A 150 -16.16 13.02 20.01
N THR A 151 -15.23 13.61 19.29
CA THR A 151 -13.82 13.32 19.46
C THR A 151 -13.45 14.07 20.76
N THR A 152 -13.92 13.55 21.89
CA THR A 152 -13.44 14.01 23.16
C THR A 152 -11.92 13.91 23.04
N GLU A 153 -11.16 14.97 23.25
CA GLU A 153 -9.92 14.85 23.98
C GLU A 153 -10.31 14.17 25.31
N MET A 154 -10.64 12.88 25.24
CA MET A 154 -10.30 12.08 26.36
C MET A 154 -8.79 12.33 26.47
N SER A 155 -8.42 12.99 27.57
CA SER A 155 -7.38 12.50 28.41
C SER A 155 -7.71 11.03 28.77
N THR A 156 -7.86 10.19 27.75
CA THR A 156 -7.44 8.83 27.92
C THR A 156 -6.03 9.01 28.42
N PRO A 157 -5.67 8.46 29.58
CA PRO A 157 -4.29 8.35 29.95
C PRO A 157 -3.63 7.87 28.67
N ARG A 158 -2.85 8.78 28.02
CA ARG A 158 -2.06 8.54 26.80
C ARG A 158 -1.71 7.07 26.87
N PRO A 159 -2.28 6.19 26.02
CA PRO A 159 -2.16 4.75 26.23
C PRO A 159 -0.69 4.56 26.50
N ALA A 160 -0.37 4.05 27.71
CA ALA A 160 0.98 4.10 28.30
C ALA A 160 1.89 3.75 27.16
N PRO A 161 2.87 4.62 26.78
CA PRO A 161 3.54 4.59 25.49
C PRO A 161 3.68 3.14 25.19
N LEU A 162 3.02 2.63 24.11
CA LEU A 162 2.87 1.22 23.82
C LEU A 162 4.13 0.63 24.31
N GLU A 163 4.11 -0.09 25.49
CA GLU A 163 5.32 -0.68 26.02
C GLU A 163 5.88 -1.35 24.80
N SER A 164 6.80 -0.64 24.18
CA SER A 164 7.20 -0.90 22.82
C SER A 164 7.97 -2.21 22.91
N VAL A 165 7.24 -3.30 22.88
CA VAL A 165 7.77 -4.46 22.20
C VAL A 165 7.87 -3.94 20.78
N ASN A 166 9.00 -3.32 20.51
CA ASN A 166 9.32 -2.69 19.24
C ASN A 166 9.51 -3.85 18.27
N ASN A 167 8.39 -4.44 17.81
CA ASN A 167 8.37 -5.57 16.89
C ASN A 167 8.83 -5.16 15.47
N TRP A 168 9.32 -3.92 15.36
CA TRP A 168 9.93 -3.47 14.13
C TRP A 168 11.21 -4.27 13.85
N PRO A 169 11.39 -4.84 12.65
CA PRO A 169 12.57 -5.64 12.37
C PRO A 169 13.83 -4.81 12.57
N THR A 170 14.68 -5.29 13.44
CA THR A 170 15.96 -4.62 13.75
C THR A 170 17.11 -5.48 13.26
N VAL A 171 18.05 -4.84 12.56
CA VAL A 171 19.32 -5.44 12.14
C VAL A 171 20.46 -4.78 12.89
N VAL A 172 21.33 -5.59 13.47
CA VAL A 172 22.62 -5.15 14.00
C VAL A 172 23.64 -5.23 12.88
N VAL A 173 24.26 -4.10 12.57
CA VAL A 173 25.38 -4.02 11.63
C VAL A 173 26.67 -4.08 12.41
N HIS A 174 27.36 -5.21 12.32
CA HIS A 174 28.67 -5.37 12.94
C HIS A 174 29.76 -4.69 12.09
N PRO A 175 30.82 -4.13 12.72
CA PRO A 175 32.01 -3.72 11.98
C PRO A 175 32.53 -4.90 11.16
N PHE A 176 32.89 -4.65 9.90
CA PHE A 176 33.51 -5.68 9.07
C PHE A 176 34.89 -6.03 9.62
N ALA A 177 35.14 -7.30 9.82
CA ALA A 177 36.47 -7.77 10.23
C ALA A 177 37.48 -7.50 9.10
N VAL A 178 38.64 -6.97 9.45
CA VAL A 178 39.71 -6.65 8.49
C VAL A 178 40.93 -7.53 8.72
N HIS A 179 41.57 -7.95 7.64
CA HIS A 179 42.78 -8.75 7.70
C HIS A 179 44.06 -7.89 7.51
N SER A 180 43.90 -6.68 6.98
CA SER A 180 44.96 -5.73 6.77
C SER A 180 44.55 -4.33 7.24
N PRO A 181 45.44 -3.56 7.91
CA PRO A 181 45.16 -2.18 8.28
C PRO A 181 44.79 -1.27 7.07
N ARG A 182 45.20 -1.67 5.86
CA ARG A 182 44.87 -0.93 4.61
C ARG A 182 43.36 -1.01 4.32
N ASP A 183 42.66 -2.03 4.78
CA ASP A 183 41.24 -2.24 4.50
C ASP A 183 40.34 -1.56 5.52
N GLU A 184 40.87 -1.04 6.65
CA GLU A 184 40.11 -0.43 7.72
C GLU A 184 39.23 0.75 7.26
N ALA A 185 39.83 1.67 6.49
CA ALA A 185 39.11 2.85 6.01
C ALA A 185 37.96 2.46 5.04
N ALA A 186 38.22 1.51 4.15
CA ALA A 186 37.23 1.02 3.20
C ALA A 186 36.10 0.24 3.92
N ALA A 187 36.44 -0.58 4.90
CA ALA A 187 35.46 -1.31 5.72
C ALA A 187 34.60 -0.35 6.55
N ALA A 188 35.18 0.69 7.13
CA ALA A 188 34.46 1.72 7.86
C ALA A 188 33.51 2.50 6.96
N GLN A 189 33.97 2.95 5.79
CA GLN A 189 33.14 3.63 4.79
C GLN A 189 31.97 2.75 4.33
N LEU A 190 32.22 1.47 4.07
CA LEU A 190 31.16 0.52 3.72
C LEU A 190 30.08 0.44 4.81
N CYS A 191 30.49 0.25 6.06
CA CYS A 191 29.55 0.16 7.20
C CYS A 191 28.74 1.45 7.40
N GLU A 192 29.36 2.61 7.19
CA GLU A 192 28.71 3.91 7.33
C GLU A 192 27.64 4.08 6.25
N GLU A 193 27.98 3.90 4.99
CA GLU A 193 27.05 4.01 3.87
C GLU A 193 25.93 2.95 3.93
N LEU A 194 26.26 1.72 4.31
CA LEU A 194 25.29 0.65 4.50
C LEU A 194 24.27 1.02 5.57
N THR A 195 24.71 1.51 6.72
CA THR A 195 23.84 1.93 7.83
C THR A 195 22.96 3.10 7.40
N ALA A 196 23.52 4.12 6.76
CA ALA A 196 22.78 5.28 6.27
C ALA A 196 21.73 4.87 5.24
N GLU A 197 22.06 3.97 4.32
CA GLU A 197 21.16 3.50 3.28
C GLU A 197 20.02 2.66 3.85
N LEU A 198 20.28 1.76 4.80
CA LEU A 198 19.23 1.02 5.49
C LEU A 198 18.23 1.94 6.18
N CYS A 199 18.71 3.00 6.83
CA CYS A 199 17.85 4.02 7.45
C CYS A 199 16.96 4.73 6.42
N ARG A 200 17.45 4.99 5.20
CA ARG A 200 16.67 5.64 4.12
C ARG A 200 15.52 4.78 3.62
N TYR A 201 15.65 3.44 3.67
CA TYR A 201 14.52 2.55 3.38
C TYR A 201 13.42 2.62 4.44
N GLY A 202 13.76 2.89 5.71
CA GLY A 202 12.81 3.12 6.81
C GLY A 202 11.89 1.94 7.16
N ILE A 203 12.19 0.74 6.64
CA ILE A 203 11.41 -0.49 6.91
C ILE A 203 12.06 -1.32 7.99
N VAL A 204 13.37 -1.21 8.11
CA VAL A 204 14.20 -1.96 9.07
C VAL A 204 14.90 -0.96 9.98
N HIS A 205 14.79 -1.16 11.28
CA HIS A 205 15.58 -0.39 12.24
C HIS A 205 17.02 -0.89 12.24
N VAL A 206 17.96 0.04 12.34
CA VAL A 206 19.38 -0.29 12.38
C VAL A 206 19.92 0.00 13.77
N SER A 207 20.66 -0.96 14.31
CA SER A 207 21.41 -0.81 15.55
C SER A 207 22.89 -1.13 15.30
N ARG A 208 23.77 -0.42 15.99
CA ARG A 208 25.17 -0.82 16.08
C ARG A 208 25.36 -1.70 17.32
N PRO A 209 26.36 -2.61 17.33
CA PRO A 209 26.71 -3.29 18.55
C PRO A 209 26.95 -2.22 19.64
N ALA A 210 26.28 -2.34 20.76
CA ALA A 210 26.46 -1.38 21.85
C ALA A 210 27.93 -1.40 22.25
N ASP A 211 28.55 -0.22 22.31
CA ASP A 211 29.78 -0.07 23.07
C ASP A 211 29.48 -0.52 24.51
N ALA A 212 29.75 -1.80 24.77
CA ALA A 212 29.90 -2.47 26.05
C ALA A 212 29.06 -2.00 27.26
N SER A 213 27.77 -1.72 27.09
CA SER A 213 26.85 -1.74 28.23
C SER A 213 26.00 -3.01 28.20
N PRO A 214 26.19 -3.96 29.13
CA PRO A 214 25.44 -5.22 29.13
C PRO A 214 24.02 -5.07 29.70
N SER A 215 23.27 -4.10 29.20
CA SER A 215 21.83 -3.99 29.48
C SER A 215 21.08 -4.95 28.57
N ALA A 216 20.42 -5.93 29.16
CA ALA A 216 19.57 -6.89 28.44
C ALA A 216 18.43 -6.25 27.65
N LEU A 217 18.21 -4.94 27.78
CA LEU A 217 17.22 -4.12 27.10
C LEU A 217 17.80 -3.27 25.95
N SER A 218 19.09 -3.46 25.61
CA SER A 218 19.67 -2.77 24.46
C SER A 218 18.99 -3.22 23.16
N PRO A 219 18.61 -2.30 22.25
CA PRO A 219 18.07 -2.67 20.92
C PRO A 219 18.96 -3.68 20.17
N ALA A 220 20.27 -3.62 20.36
CA ALA A 220 21.22 -4.59 19.79
C ALA A 220 21.05 -6.00 20.39
N ALA A 221 20.72 -6.11 21.67
CA ALA A 221 20.51 -7.41 22.33
C ALA A 221 19.21 -8.09 21.86
N THR A 222 18.18 -7.31 21.53
CA THR A 222 16.85 -7.77 21.10
C THR A 222 16.72 -7.87 19.58
N ALA A 223 17.70 -7.39 18.81
CA ALA A 223 17.66 -7.41 17.36
C ALA A 223 17.60 -8.84 16.83
N ARG A 224 16.68 -9.06 15.87
CA ARG A 224 16.49 -10.37 15.25
C ARG A 224 17.57 -10.70 14.22
N PHE A 225 18.03 -9.68 13.48
CA PHE A 225 18.97 -9.89 12.37
C PHE A 225 20.35 -9.35 12.70
N GLU A 226 21.38 -10.07 12.25
CA GLU A 226 22.76 -9.64 12.35
C GLU A 226 23.39 -9.63 10.95
N LEU A 227 23.95 -8.48 10.57
CA LEU A 227 24.80 -8.37 9.40
C LEU A 227 26.25 -8.38 9.84
N GLN A 228 26.97 -9.34 9.33
CA GLN A 228 28.40 -9.58 9.61
C GLN A 228 29.16 -9.58 8.31
N GLY A 229 30.42 -9.16 8.31
CA GLY A 229 31.23 -9.18 7.12
C GLY A 229 32.73 -9.20 7.40
N VAL A 230 33.46 -9.45 6.33
CA VAL A 230 34.94 -9.48 6.33
C VAL A 230 35.42 -8.69 5.12
N ALA A 231 36.38 -7.80 5.33
CA ALA A 231 37.16 -7.19 4.28
C ALA A 231 38.55 -7.88 4.21
N ARG A 232 38.89 -8.37 3.05
CA ARG A 232 40.18 -9.05 2.83
C ARG A 232 40.83 -8.58 1.52
N ASP A 233 42.10 -8.36 1.54
CA ASP A 233 42.86 -8.11 0.33
C ASP A 233 43.01 -9.42 -0.48
N GLN A 234 42.64 -9.38 -1.72
CA GLN A 234 42.88 -10.46 -2.66
C GLN A 234 43.63 -9.90 -3.87
N SER A 235 44.96 -10.14 -3.91
CA SER A 235 45.82 -9.69 -5.00
C SER A 235 45.90 -8.15 -5.14
N GLY A 236 45.85 -7.41 -4.03
CA GLY A 236 45.95 -5.95 -4.00
C GLY A 236 44.61 -5.22 -4.11
N GLU A 237 43.49 -5.93 -4.11
CA GLU A 237 42.14 -5.37 -4.21
C GLU A 237 41.27 -5.81 -3.05
N PRO A 238 40.55 -4.89 -2.39
CA PRO A 238 39.59 -5.25 -1.32
C PRO A 238 38.43 -6.09 -1.85
N LEU A 239 38.24 -7.24 -1.24
CA LEU A 239 37.07 -8.10 -1.37
C LEU A 239 36.24 -8.02 -0.08
N PHE A 240 34.98 -7.70 -0.20
CA PHE A 240 34.02 -7.66 0.90
C PHE A 240 33.10 -8.86 0.84
N ALA A 241 33.13 -9.72 1.84
CA ALA A 241 32.15 -10.77 2.03
C ALA A 241 31.17 -10.34 3.12
N ALA A 242 29.87 -10.39 2.84
CA ALA A 242 28.80 -10.03 3.78
C ALA A 242 27.83 -11.20 3.95
N ARG A 243 27.30 -11.37 5.17
CA ARG A 243 26.30 -12.38 5.48
C ARG A 243 25.26 -11.82 6.44
N LEU A 244 24.00 -12.21 6.23
CA LEU A 244 22.87 -11.89 7.10
C LEU A 244 22.44 -13.16 7.85
N VAL A 245 22.39 -13.08 9.16
CA VAL A 245 21.98 -14.17 10.05
C VAL A 245 20.67 -13.80 10.74
N ASP A 246 19.70 -14.69 10.72
CA ASP A 246 18.50 -14.60 11.54
C ASP A 246 18.78 -15.27 12.90
N ARG A 247 18.84 -14.49 13.96
CA ARG A 247 19.10 -14.98 15.33
C ARG A 247 17.99 -15.85 15.88
N ALA A 248 16.76 -15.66 15.42
CA ALA A 248 15.61 -16.44 15.86
C ALA A 248 15.70 -17.90 15.42
N SER A 249 16.24 -18.15 14.22
CA SER A 249 16.45 -19.50 13.68
C SER A 249 17.90 -19.99 13.77
N GLY A 250 18.85 -19.08 14.01
CA GLY A 250 20.28 -19.34 13.94
C GLY A 250 20.81 -19.54 12.51
N GLN A 251 19.98 -19.32 11.49
CA GLN A 251 20.33 -19.60 10.11
C GLN A 251 20.93 -18.39 9.41
N GLN A 252 21.93 -18.64 8.56
CA GLN A 252 22.38 -17.67 7.57
C GLN A 252 21.35 -17.63 6.43
N ILE A 253 20.66 -16.49 6.30
CA ILE A 253 19.57 -16.32 5.34
C ILE A 253 20.02 -15.66 4.04
N TRP A 254 21.22 -15.05 4.04
CA TRP A 254 21.84 -14.46 2.87
C TRP A 254 23.35 -14.35 3.02
N ALA A 255 24.07 -14.46 1.92
CA ALA A 255 25.49 -14.09 1.82
C ALA A 255 25.83 -13.71 0.39
N ASP A 256 26.82 -12.80 0.24
CA ASP A 256 27.34 -12.41 -1.06
C ASP A 256 28.77 -11.84 -0.93
N GLU A 257 29.50 -11.78 -2.05
CA GLU A 257 30.85 -11.25 -2.15
C GLU A 257 30.92 -10.12 -3.17
N PHE A 258 31.63 -9.06 -2.82
CA PHE A 258 31.77 -7.83 -3.60
C PHE A 258 33.21 -7.42 -3.76
N ARG A 259 33.59 -6.93 -4.95
CA ARG A 259 34.95 -6.44 -5.26
C ARG A 259 34.91 -4.94 -5.52
N THR A 260 35.97 -4.23 -5.18
CA THR A 260 36.13 -2.79 -5.49
C THR A 260 36.53 -2.54 -6.93
N THR A 261 37.21 -3.48 -7.54
CA THR A 261 37.56 -3.49 -8.97
C THR A 261 37.29 -4.87 -9.51
N GLY A 262 36.98 -5.04 -10.78
CA GLY A 262 36.77 -6.38 -11.26
C GLY A 262 36.24 -6.57 -12.66
N ARG A 263 36.19 -7.83 -13.03
CA ARG A 263 35.67 -8.29 -14.32
C ARG A 263 34.15 -8.09 -14.42
N PRO A 264 33.59 -7.98 -15.64
CA PRO A 264 32.16 -7.77 -15.86
C PRO A 264 31.23 -8.82 -15.23
N GLU A 265 31.80 -9.96 -14.83
CA GLU A 265 31.05 -11.11 -14.26
C GLU A 265 30.69 -10.91 -12.78
N HIS A 266 31.33 -9.96 -12.10
CA HIS A 266 31.07 -9.62 -10.71
C HIS A 266 30.87 -8.12 -10.55
N TRP A 267 29.81 -7.73 -9.86
CA TRP A 267 29.57 -6.33 -9.58
C TRP A 267 30.74 -5.74 -8.78
N SER A 268 31.24 -4.60 -9.23
CA SER A 268 32.35 -3.88 -8.61
C SER A 268 31.99 -2.41 -8.43
N GLY A 269 32.46 -1.81 -7.33
CA GLY A 269 32.21 -0.42 -7.01
C GLY A 269 33.06 0.05 -5.84
N SER A 270 32.99 1.33 -5.49
CA SER A 270 33.59 1.83 -4.26
C SER A 270 33.04 1.14 -3.02
N ALA A 271 33.78 1.17 -1.90
CA ALA A 271 33.30 0.60 -0.64
C ALA A 271 31.91 1.17 -0.22
N GLY A 272 31.68 2.47 -0.42
CA GLY A 272 30.40 3.10 -0.16
C GLY A 272 29.28 2.61 -1.07
N GLU A 273 29.56 2.40 -2.37
CA GLU A 273 28.58 1.82 -3.31
C GLU A 273 28.23 0.38 -2.92
N ILE A 274 29.22 -0.43 -2.51
CA ILE A 274 29.00 -1.79 -2.01
C ILE A 274 28.08 -1.77 -0.78
N GLY A 275 28.31 -0.84 0.15
CA GLY A 275 27.45 -0.65 1.32
C GLY A 275 25.98 -0.38 0.92
N ARG A 276 25.75 0.53 -0.03
CA ARG A 276 24.42 0.82 -0.57
C ARG A 276 23.77 -0.39 -1.24
N VAL A 277 24.54 -1.16 -1.99
CA VAL A 277 24.04 -2.40 -2.65
C VAL A 277 23.64 -3.45 -1.63
N ILE A 278 24.44 -3.68 -0.60
CA ILE A 278 24.10 -4.62 0.48
C ILE A 278 22.78 -4.17 1.15
N ALA A 279 22.66 -2.90 1.51
CA ALA A 279 21.46 -2.34 2.13
C ALA A 279 20.23 -2.54 1.23
N ALA A 280 20.33 -2.29 -0.08
CA ALA A 280 19.25 -2.49 -1.04
C ALA A 280 18.79 -3.96 -1.10
N ARG A 281 19.73 -4.91 -1.08
CA ARG A 281 19.42 -6.34 -1.15
C ARG A 281 18.72 -6.86 0.10
N ILE A 282 19.11 -6.37 1.29
CA ILE A 282 18.58 -6.91 2.54
C ILE A 282 17.39 -6.12 3.09
N GLY A 283 17.39 -4.78 2.98
CA GLY A 283 16.46 -3.88 3.68
C GLY A 283 15.44 -3.14 2.82
N ALA A 284 15.49 -3.26 1.48
CA ALA A 284 14.47 -2.67 0.61
C ALA A 284 13.08 -3.31 0.80
N GLU A 285 12.03 -2.67 0.28
CA GLU A 285 10.64 -3.19 0.35
C GLU A 285 10.49 -4.61 -0.21
N HIS A 286 11.30 -4.97 -1.20
CA HIS A 286 11.36 -6.31 -1.79
C HIS A 286 12.62 -7.09 -1.36
N GLY A 287 13.37 -6.56 -0.39
CA GLY A 287 14.59 -7.15 0.15
C GLY A 287 14.33 -8.42 0.97
N ILE A 288 15.42 -9.06 1.33
CA ILE A 288 15.40 -10.40 1.97
C ILE A 288 14.66 -10.39 3.30
N ILE A 289 14.90 -9.38 4.17
CA ILE A 289 14.27 -9.29 5.48
C ILE A 289 12.75 -9.17 5.35
N VAL A 290 12.29 -8.26 4.49
CA VAL A 290 10.84 -7.99 4.33
C VAL A 290 10.13 -9.21 3.74
N ARG A 291 10.74 -9.89 2.77
CA ARG A 291 10.18 -11.13 2.17
C ARG A 291 10.07 -12.25 3.19
N LEU A 292 11.11 -12.46 4.01
CA LEU A 292 11.11 -13.47 5.07
C LEU A 292 9.96 -13.21 6.05
N LEU A 293 9.88 -11.99 6.58
CA LEU A 293 8.90 -11.62 7.58
C LEU A 293 7.46 -11.65 7.06
N ALA A 294 7.23 -11.21 5.83
CA ALA A 294 5.92 -11.28 5.19
C ALA A 294 5.46 -12.73 5.00
N GLY A 295 6.38 -13.65 4.66
CA GLY A 295 6.11 -15.07 4.53
C GLY A 295 5.81 -15.74 5.88
N GLU A 296 6.59 -15.45 6.91
CA GLU A 296 6.37 -15.98 8.27
C GLU A 296 5.04 -15.51 8.86
N ASN A 297 4.75 -14.21 8.74
CA ASN A 297 3.51 -13.65 9.26
C ASN A 297 2.28 -14.21 8.53
N ALA A 298 2.41 -14.56 7.26
CA ALA A 298 1.33 -15.22 6.51
C ALA A 298 0.99 -16.61 7.07
N THR A 299 2.00 -17.35 7.57
CA THR A 299 1.80 -18.70 8.11
C THR A 299 1.39 -18.70 9.58
N ARG A 300 1.92 -17.76 10.39
CA ARG A 300 1.66 -17.68 11.84
C ARG A 300 0.43 -16.83 12.19
N GLY A 301 -0.13 -16.09 11.23
CA GLY A 301 -1.11 -15.04 11.45
C GLY A 301 -0.44 -13.70 11.77
N PHE A 302 -1.10 -12.62 11.35
CA PHE A 302 -0.59 -11.27 11.58
C PHE A 302 -1.10 -10.77 12.94
N PRO A 303 -0.21 -10.38 13.88
CA PRO A 303 -0.63 -9.80 15.14
C PRO A 303 -1.48 -8.54 14.88
N SER A 304 -2.70 -8.51 15.44
CA SER A 304 -3.66 -7.41 15.17
C SER A 304 -3.30 -6.11 15.88
N SER A 305 -2.47 -6.16 16.93
CA SER A 305 -2.05 -4.99 17.72
C SER A 305 -0.68 -4.44 17.33
N ASP A 306 0.08 -5.17 16.52
CA ASP A 306 1.46 -4.83 16.13
C ASP A 306 1.47 -3.89 14.91
N PRO A 307 2.07 -2.68 15.03
CA PRO A 307 2.22 -1.77 13.90
C PRO A 307 2.94 -2.40 12.69
N PHE A 308 4.02 -3.12 12.93
CA PHE A 308 4.74 -3.81 11.86
C PHE A 308 3.91 -4.95 11.24
N GLY A 309 3.05 -5.61 12.02
CA GLY A 309 2.13 -6.63 11.53
C GLY A 309 1.17 -6.11 10.46
N ALA A 310 0.65 -4.88 10.63
CA ALA A 310 -0.20 -4.23 9.63
C ALA A 310 0.57 -3.91 8.33
N VAL A 311 1.80 -3.38 8.44
CA VAL A 311 2.68 -3.08 7.30
C VAL A 311 3.10 -4.38 6.61
N SER A 312 3.50 -5.40 7.35
CA SER A 312 3.88 -6.73 6.84
C SER A 312 2.74 -7.40 6.07
N ARG A 313 1.48 -7.23 6.52
CA ARG A 313 0.29 -7.71 5.80
C ARG A 313 0.16 -7.06 4.41
N SER A 314 0.49 -5.77 4.28
CA SER A 314 0.51 -5.09 2.99
C SER A 314 1.62 -5.61 2.06
N HIS A 315 2.79 -5.94 2.61
CA HIS A 315 3.87 -6.57 1.85
C HIS A 315 3.52 -7.99 1.43
N HIS A 316 2.89 -8.77 2.32
CA HIS A 316 2.40 -10.11 1.96
C HIS A 316 1.44 -10.05 0.78
N PHE A 317 0.47 -9.12 0.78
CA PHE A 317 -0.40 -8.90 -0.37
C PHE A 317 0.41 -8.52 -1.62
N ALA A 318 1.40 -7.61 -1.49
CA ALA A 318 2.25 -7.19 -2.60
C ALA A 318 3.04 -8.36 -3.23
N PHE A 319 3.43 -9.36 -2.45
CA PHE A 319 4.17 -10.53 -2.95
C PHE A 319 3.28 -11.66 -3.43
N SER A 320 2.14 -11.91 -2.77
CA SER A 320 1.27 -13.06 -3.05
C SER A 320 0.18 -12.77 -4.08
N ARG A 321 -0.27 -11.52 -4.19
CA ARG A 321 -1.44 -11.08 -4.99
C ARG A 321 -2.71 -11.89 -4.73
N GLN A 322 -2.82 -12.52 -3.57
CA GLN A 322 -4.02 -13.26 -3.21
C GLN A 322 -5.20 -12.31 -3.03
N SER A 323 -6.29 -12.54 -3.72
CA SER A 323 -7.47 -11.67 -3.74
C SER A 323 -8.08 -11.44 -2.35
N GLY A 324 -8.05 -12.45 -1.48
CA GLY A 324 -8.54 -12.35 -0.10
C GLY A 324 -7.65 -11.55 0.85
N ALA A 325 -6.39 -11.26 0.50
CA ALA A 325 -5.44 -10.59 1.38
C ALA A 325 -5.51 -9.05 1.33
N LEU A 326 -6.10 -8.46 0.27
CA LEU A 326 -6.13 -7.02 0.06
C LEU A 326 -6.99 -6.29 1.11
N VAL A 327 -8.22 -6.70 1.27
CA VAL A 327 -9.19 -6.00 2.16
C VAL A 327 -8.73 -6.04 3.60
N PRO A 328 -8.30 -7.21 4.17
CA PRO A 328 -7.74 -7.24 5.52
C PRO A 328 -6.48 -6.40 5.70
N ALA A 329 -5.65 -6.24 4.65
CA ALA A 329 -4.48 -5.36 4.71
C ALA A 329 -4.88 -3.88 4.74
N ILE A 330 -5.87 -3.46 3.95
CA ILE A 330 -6.43 -2.11 3.98
C ILE A 330 -7.01 -1.80 5.37
N GLU A 331 -7.84 -2.69 5.92
CA GLU A 331 -8.48 -2.51 7.24
C GLU A 331 -7.44 -2.39 8.37
N ALA A 332 -6.42 -3.24 8.35
CA ALA A 332 -5.35 -3.19 9.34
C ALA A 332 -4.56 -1.85 9.29
N LEU A 333 -4.26 -1.37 8.09
CA LEU A 333 -3.58 -0.09 7.92
C LEU A 333 -4.46 1.12 8.26
N GLN A 334 -5.77 1.09 7.96
CA GLN A 334 -6.72 2.11 8.40
C GLN A 334 -6.77 2.21 9.92
N GLN A 335 -6.82 1.06 10.62
CA GLN A 335 -6.76 1.03 12.08
C GLN A 335 -5.42 1.56 12.61
N LEU A 336 -4.31 1.22 11.96
CA LEU A 336 -2.99 1.70 12.36
C LEU A 336 -2.86 3.21 12.17
N THR A 337 -3.22 3.77 11.03
CA THR A 337 -3.15 5.21 10.76
C THR A 337 -4.07 6.03 11.66
N HIS A 338 -5.16 5.42 12.16
CA HIS A 338 -6.02 6.06 13.14
C HIS A 338 -5.41 6.04 14.56
N ARG A 339 -4.75 4.94 14.97
CA ARG A 339 -4.18 4.79 16.32
C ARG A 339 -2.81 5.45 16.48
N ALA A 340 -2.01 5.45 15.43
CA ALA A 340 -0.63 5.95 15.40
C ALA A 340 -0.39 6.74 14.10
N PRO A 341 -0.99 7.94 13.97
CA PRO A 341 -0.92 8.76 12.77
C PRO A 341 0.50 9.26 12.44
N GLU A 342 1.42 9.21 13.41
CA GLU A 342 2.83 9.56 13.25
C GLU A 342 3.65 8.50 12.49
N ILE A 343 3.13 7.30 12.29
CA ILE A 343 3.84 6.23 11.57
C ILE A 343 3.69 6.44 10.05
N GLU A 344 4.69 7.06 9.44
CA GLU A 344 4.68 7.43 8.03
C GLU A 344 4.44 6.24 7.10
N ILE A 345 5.14 5.12 7.30
CA ILE A 345 5.05 3.93 6.45
C ILE A 345 3.65 3.29 6.44
N ALA A 346 2.84 3.54 7.46
CA ALA A 346 1.45 3.10 7.45
C ALA A 346 0.62 3.86 6.41
N TRP A 347 0.83 5.17 6.29
CA TRP A 347 0.17 6.01 5.30
C TRP A 347 0.60 5.68 3.87
N THR A 348 1.92 5.50 3.64
CA THR A 348 2.43 5.10 2.32
C THR A 348 1.94 3.71 1.92
N SER A 349 1.91 2.76 2.84
CA SER A 349 1.40 1.42 2.58
C SER A 349 -0.09 1.43 2.25
N LEU A 350 -0.89 2.20 3.00
CA LEU A 350 -2.34 2.35 2.77
C LEU A 350 -2.63 3.01 1.42
N ALA A 351 -1.92 4.10 1.09
CA ALA A 351 -2.07 4.77 -0.20
C ALA A 351 -1.72 3.85 -1.37
N ARG A 352 -0.66 3.05 -1.24
CA ARG A 352 -0.29 2.05 -2.25
C ARG A 352 -1.38 1.02 -2.47
N LEU A 353 -1.99 0.48 -1.41
CA LEU A 353 -3.11 -0.46 -1.55
C LEU A 353 -4.33 0.19 -2.19
N TYR A 354 -4.65 1.44 -1.85
CA TYR A 354 -5.74 2.18 -2.51
C TYR A 354 -5.48 2.38 -4.00
N LEU A 355 -4.25 2.78 -4.39
CA LEU A 355 -3.87 2.92 -5.80
C LEU A 355 -3.97 1.60 -6.55
N MET A 356 -3.47 0.52 -5.96
CA MET A 356 -3.54 -0.81 -6.59
C MET A 356 -4.98 -1.26 -6.78
N ASN A 357 -5.82 -1.10 -5.75
CA ASN A 357 -7.23 -1.45 -5.87
C ASN A 357 -7.96 -0.57 -6.89
N HIS A 358 -7.69 0.74 -6.89
CA HIS A 358 -8.26 1.68 -7.86
C HIS A 358 -7.86 1.34 -9.30
N SER A 359 -6.55 1.15 -9.53
CA SER A 359 -6.00 0.99 -10.88
C SER A 359 -6.28 -0.37 -11.48
N PHE A 360 -6.37 -1.40 -10.66
CA PHE A 360 -6.48 -2.77 -11.12
C PHE A 360 -7.81 -3.43 -10.78
N GLU A 361 -8.72 -2.71 -10.10
CA GLU A 361 -10.04 -3.20 -9.73
C GLU A 361 -9.97 -4.59 -9.06
N LEU A 362 -9.15 -4.70 -8.01
CA LEU A 362 -8.83 -5.97 -7.35
C LEU A 362 -9.91 -6.43 -6.36
N SER A 363 -10.75 -5.52 -5.90
CA SER A 363 -11.86 -5.80 -4.99
C SER A 363 -13.04 -4.88 -5.26
N ASN A 364 -14.18 -5.19 -4.65
CA ASN A 364 -15.38 -4.35 -4.71
C ASN A 364 -15.35 -3.16 -3.74
N VAL A 365 -14.26 -3.01 -2.96
CA VAL A 365 -14.07 -1.86 -2.08
C VAL A 365 -13.80 -0.63 -2.93
N PHE A 366 -14.59 0.42 -2.70
CA PHE A 366 -14.41 1.67 -3.43
C PHE A 366 -13.20 2.44 -2.86
N THR A 367 -12.17 2.60 -3.70
CA THR A 367 -10.94 3.32 -3.36
C THR A 367 -10.62 4.33 -4.46
N PRO A 368 -11.27 5.49 -4.49
CA PRO A 368 -10.94 6.53 -5.46
C PRO A 368 -9.50 7.02 -5.27
N VAL A 369 -8.86 7.50 -6.34
CA VAL A 369 -7.46 7.96 -6.29
C VAL A 369 -7.26 9.09 -5.27
N GLU A 370 -8.30 9.86 -4.97
CA GLU A 370 -8.28 10.92 -3.95
C GLU A 370 -7.98 10.40 -2.55
N MET A 371 -8.43 9.19 -2.20
CA MET A 371 -8.07 8.57 -0.91
C MET A 371 -6.57 8.29 -0.83
N ALA A 372 -5.98 7.80 -1.91
CA ALA A 372 -4.54 7.59 -1.98
C ALA A 372 -3.76 8.91 -1.90
N ILE A 373 -4.24 9.97 -2.57
CA ILE A 373 -3.65 11.32 -2.49
C ILE A 373 -3.74 11.86 -1.05
N GLY A 374 -4.86 11.65 -0.36
CA GLY A 374 -5.02 12.03 1.05
C GLY A 374 -3.96 11.37 1.94
N CYS A 375 -3.80 10.05 1.82
CA CYS A 375 -2.77 9.32 2.55
C CYS A 375 -1.34 9.76 2.17
N ALA A 376 -1.08 9.98 0.87
CA ALA A 376 0.21 10.47 0.40
C ALA A 376 0.54 11.88 0.93
N ASN A 377 -0.44 12.78 1.06
CA ASN A 377 -0.25 14.08 1.68
C ASN A 377 0.16 13.94 3.16
N GLN A 378 -0.51 13.06 3.92
CA GLN A 378 -0.13 12.80 5.31
C GLN A 378 1.30 12.25 5.41
N SER A 379 1.69 11.30 4.56
CA SER A 379 3.06 10.78 4.58
C SER A 379 4.10 11.87 4.26
N VAL A 380 3.82 12.77 3.29
CA VAL A 380 4.70 13.89 2.96
C VAL A 380 4.80 14.91 4.09
N LEU A 381 3.72 15.13 4.86
CA LEU A 381 3.76 16.01 6.04
C LEU A 381 4.67 15.46 7.15
N ILE A 382 4.68 14.13 7.33
CA ILE A 382 5.51 13.46 8.34
C ILE A 382 6.97 13.42 7.90
N GLU A 383 7.23 12.98 6.65
CA GLU A 383 8.59 12.83 6.10
C GLU A 383 8.74 13.53 4.74
N PRO A 384 8.86 14.87 4.70
CA PRO A 384 8.86 15.64 3.45
C PRO A 384 10.08 15.39 2.55
N ALA A 385 11.19 14.93 3.12
CA ALA A 385 12.44 14.64 2.39
C ALA A 385 12.58 13.18 1.97
N SER A 386 11.63 12.31 2.31
CA SER A 386 11.69 10.89 1.97
C SER A 386 11.38 10.64 0.50
N ALA A 387 12.25 9.90 -0.19
CA ALA A 387 12.01 9.45 -1.56
C ALA A 387 10.76 8.55 -1.64
N ARG A 388 10.48 7.74 -0.62
CA ARG A 388 9.29 6.89 -0.50
C ARG A 388 8.00 7.71 -0.61
N THR A 389 7.87 8.74 0.22
CA THR A 389 6.67 9.59 0.27
C THR A 389 6.46 10.32 -1.05
N ARG A 390 7.55 10.86 -1.63
CA ARG A 390 7.51 11.57 -2.91
C ARG A 390 7.17 10.65 -4.09
N CYS A 391 7.73 9.45 -4.14
CA CYS A 391 7.38 8.45 -5.16
C CYS A 391 5.91 8.04 -5.08
N LEU A 392 5.38 7.88 -3.87
CA LEU A 392 3.97 7.53 -3.70
C LEU A 392 3.05 8.66 -4.15
N MET A 393 3.35 9.92 -3.78
CA MET A 393 2.63 11.09 -4.26
C MET A 393 2.69 11.16 -5.80
N ALA A 394 3.88 10.99 -6.38
CA ALA A 394 4.04 10.97 -7.85
C ALA A 394 3.20 9.86 -8.50
N THR A 395 3.14 8.67 -7.89
CA THR A 395 2.30 7.56 -8.39
C THR A 395 0.82 7.94 -8.37
N ALA A 396 0.33 8.53 -7.30
CA ALA A 396 -1.06 8.96 -7.16
C ALA A 396 -1.42 10.04 -8.20
N LEU A 397 -0.53 11.02 -8.40
CA LEU A 397 -0.69 12.08 -9.40
C LEU A 397 -0.63 11.53 -10.84
N LEU A 398 0.26 10.59 -11.12
CA LEU A 398 0.33 9.90 -12.40
C LEU A 398 -0.98 9.15 -12.70
N VAL A 399 -1.47 8.36 -11.74
CA VAL A 399 -2.74 7.62 -11.90
C VAL A 399 -3.89 8.59 -12.17
N LYS A 400 -3.93 9.72 -11.46
CA LYS A 400 -4.91 10.79 -11.66
C LYS A 400 -4.77 11.48 -13.04
N GLY A 401 -3.61 11.40 -13.67
CA GLY A 401 -3.29 12.05 -14.96
C GLY A 401 -2.60 13.41 -14.83
N GLU A 402 -2.18 13.81 -13.64
CA GLU A 402 -1.48 15.08 -13.36
C GLU A 402 0.04 14.93 -13.54
N LEU A 403 0.48 14.65 -14.80
CA LEU A 403 1.87 14.30 -15.09
C LEU A 403 2.89 15.38 -14.70
N ALA A 404 2.56 16.66 -14.92
CA ALA A 404 3.45 17.76 -14.54
C ALA A 404 3.67 17.84 -13.02
N SER A 405 2.63 17.56 -12.24
CA SER A 405 2.73 17.50 -10.77
C SER A 405 3.52 16.27 -10.33
N ALA A 406 3.28 15.11 -10.96
CA ALA A 406 4.04 13.89 -10.70
C ALA A 406 5.55 14.10 -10.94
N ARG A 407 5.94 14.75 -12.05
CA ARG A 407 7.34 15.08 -12.35
C ARG A 407 7.97 15.93 -11.27
N ARG A 408 7.27 16.98 -10.78
CA ARG A 408 7.80 17.82 -9.69
C ARG A 408 8.11 17.01 -8.43
N GLU A 409 7.26 16.06 -8.07
CA GLU A 409 7.51 15.18 -6.93
C GLU A 409 8.71 14.25 -7.17
N LEU A 410 8.89 13.75 -8.40
CA LEU A 410 10.05 12.93 -8.77
C LEU A 410 11.36 13.73 -8.76
N ASP A 411 11.34 14.99 -9.21
CA ASP A 411 12.49 15.88 -9.11
C ASP A 411 12.88 16.15 -7.66
N LEU A 412 11.90 16.29 -6.77
CA LEU A 412 12.14 16.41 -5.33
C LEU A 412 12.72 15.12 -4.76
N ALA A 413 12.16 13.96 -5.14
CA ALA A 413 12.67 12.65 -4.73
C ALA A 413 14.15 12.47 -5.13
N LEU A 414 14.52 12.80 -6.37
CA LEU A 414 15.90 12.73 -6.84
C LEU A 414 16.83 13.67 -6.07
N ARG A 415 16.42 14.93 -5.86
CA ARG A 415 17.24 15.90 -5.12
C ARG A 415 17.52 15.47 -3.68
N HIS A 416 16.52 14.89 -3.00
CA HIS A 416 16.68 14.41 -1.63
C HIS A 416 17.41 13.06 -1.54
N ASN A 417 17.35 12.26 -2.61
CA ASN A 417 17.90 10.92 -2.61
C ASN A 417 19.42 10.88 -2.84
N GLY A 418 19.99 11.88 -3.52
CA GLY A 418 21.42 11.94 -3.85
C GLY A 418 21.89 10.67 -4.59
N GLU A 419 22.92 10.02 -4.07
CA GLU A 419 23.47 8.78 -4.60
C GLU A 419 22.81 7.50 -4.05
N SER A 420 21.82 7.64 -3.15
CA SER A 420 21.10 6.50 -2.57
C SER A 420 20.45 5.62 -3.65
N LEU A 421 20.42 4.33 -3.42
CA LEU A 421 19.68 3.37 -4.24
C LEU A 421 18.21 3.26 -3.81
N ALA A 422 17.85 3.80 -2.62
CA ALA A 422 16.49 3.71 -2.12
C ALA A 422 15.49 4.35 -3.08
N TYR A 423 14.51 3.58 -3.49
CA TYR A 423 13.44 3.99 -4.43
C TYR A 423 13.90 4.46 -5.82
N ARG A 424 15.20 4.34 -6.17
CA ARG A 424 15.72 4.77 -7.47
C ARG A 424 15.05 4.06 -8.63
N GLU A 425 14.74 2.78 -8.46
CA GLU A 425 14.00 1.98 -9.44
C GLU A 425 12.57 2.49 -9.63
N VAL A 426 11.89 2.91 -8.56
CA VAL A 426 10.53 3.45 -8.62
C VAL A 426 10.54 4.83 -9.26
N ILE A 427 11.51 5.67 -8.91
CA ILE A 427 11.71 6.99 -9.54
C ILE A 427 11.89 6.81 -11.05
N GLY A 428 12.80 5.91 -11.46
CA GLY A 428 13.05 5.64 -12.87
C GLY A 428 11.82 5.15 -13.62
N TRP A 429 11.08 4.24 -13.03
CA TRP A 429 9.81 3.75 -13.57
C TRP A 429 8.78 4.87 -13.77
N LEU A 430 8.55 5.69 -12.74
CA LEU A 430 7.58 6.80 -12.81
C LEU A 430 8.01 7.88 -13.79
N MET A 431 9.32 8.21 -13.86
CA MET A 431 9.85 9.17 -14.84
C MET A 431 9.60 8.70 -16.27
N ALA A 432 9.88 7.42 -16.58
CA ALA A 432 9.57 6.85 -17.88
C ALA A 432 8.08 6.99 -18.22
N LEU A 433 7.19 6.61 -17.28
CA LEU A 433 5.74 6.72 -17.48
C LEU A 433 5.24 8.17 -17.58
N CYS A 434 5.96 9.14 -17.02
CA CYS A 434 5.71 10.56 -17.20
C CYS A 434 6.29 11.13 -18.51
N GLY A 435 6.98 10.31 -19.33
CA GLY A 435 7.54 10.69 -20.62
C GLY A 435 9.05 10.94 -20.63
N GLU A 436 9.73 10.89 -19.48
CA GLU A 436 11.21 11.00 -19.37
C GLU A 436 11.86 9.61 -19.56
N TRP A 437 11.64 9.02 -20.74
CA TRP A 437 11.99 7.62 -21.01
C TRP A 437 13.49 7.32 -20.85
N ASP A 438 14.35 8.15 -21.42
CA ASP A 438 15.80 7.86 -21.43
C ASP A 438 16.40 7.91 -20.02
N GLN A 439 16.05 8.94 -19.25
CA GLN A 439 16.51 9.07 -17.87
C GLN A 439 15.88 7.99 -16.99
N GLY A 440 14.59 7.72 -17.15
CA GLY A 440 13.87 6.70 -16.37
C GLY A 440 14.43 5.31 -16.61
N THR A 441 14.67 4.92 -17.86
CA THR A 441 15.22 3.59 -18.19
C THR A 441 16.67 3.44 -17.75
N ALA A 442 17.47 4.51 -17.79
CA ALA A 442 18.85 4.50 -17.27
C ALA A 442 18.85 4.19 -15.76
N LEU A 443 18.00 4.87 -14.98
CA LEU A 443 17.86 4.61 -13.53
C LEU A 443 17.41 3.18 -13.24
N MET A 444 16.43 2.66 -14.00
CA MET A 444 15.93 1.30 -13.84
C MET A 444 17.00 0.24 -14.14
N ARG A 445 17.78 0.41 -15.21
CA ARG A 445 18.87 -0.52 -15.55
C ARG A 445 19.94 -0.58 -14.47
N VAL A 446 20.38 0.59 -13.98
CA VAL A 446 21.34 0.68 -12.87
C VAL A 446 20.80 -0.01 -11.62
N ALA A 447 19.53 0.20 -11.29
CA ALA A 447 18.91 -0.42 -10.12
C ALA A 447 18.86 -1.96 -10.27
N LEU A 448 18.47 -2.46 -11.44
CA LEU A 448 18.38 -3.90 -11.72
C LEU A 448 19.76 -4.59 -11.69
N GLU A 449 20.78 -3.94 -12.22
CA GLU A 449 22.17 -4.42 -12.18
C GLU A 449 22.68 -4.58 -10.74
N ARG A 450 22.33 -3.63 -9.86
CA ARG A 450 22.81 -3.59 -8.48
C ARG A 450 21.98 -4.42 -7.52
N ASN A 451 20.66 -4.56 -7.76
CA ASN A 451 19.75 -5.26 -6.88
C ASN A 451 18.83 -6.22 -7.65
N PRO A 452 19.08 -7.55 -7.59
CA PRO A 452 18.22 -8.55 -8.23
C PRO A 452 16.83 -8.68 -7.57
N TYR A 453 16.62 -8.03 -6.42
CA TYR A 453 15.34 -7.98 -5.68
C TYR A 453 14.54 -6.71 -5.95
N CYS A 454 14.81 -6.00 -7.05
CA CYS A 454 14.03 -4.84 -7.46
C CYS A 454 12.53 -5.14 -7.55
N GLN A 455 11.74 -4.08 -7.38
CA GLN A 455 10.30 -4.18 -7.56
C GLN A 455 9.94 -4.56 -9.01
N PRO A 456 8.84 -5.32 -9.22
CA PRO A 456 8.41 -5.71 -10.59
C PRO A 456 8.14 -4.54 -11.52
N CYS A 457 7.90 -3.33 -11.00
CA CYS A 457 7.69 -2.12 -11.80
C CYS A 457 8.88 -1.78 -12.73
N VAL A 458 10.10 -2.22 -12.41
CA VAL A 458 11.28 -2.06 -13.29
C VAL A 458 11.04 -2.77 -14.62
N ASN A 459 10.68 -4.05 -14.57
CA ASN A 459 10.43 -4.82 -15.80
C ASN A 459 9.22 -4.29 -16.57
N HIS A 460 8.19 -3.80 -15.87
CA HIS A 460 7.06 -3.12 -16.50
C HIS A 460 7.51 -1.84 -17.24
N GLY A 461 8.37 -1.01 -16.63
CA GLY A 461 8.87 0.20 -17.26
C GLY A 461 9.79 -0.07 -18.46
N LEU A 462 10.71 -1.04 -18.33
CA LEU A 462 11.58 -1.46 -19.43
C LEU A 462 10.80 -2.09 -20.58
N TRP A 463 9.76 -2.88 -20.27
CA TRP A 463 8.84 -3.40 -21.27
C TRP A 463 8.09 -2.28 -22.01
N ALA A 464 7.55 -1.31 -21.28
CA ALA A 464 6.80 -0.21 -21.89
C ALA A 464 7.69 0.64 -22.82
N ASP A 465 8.95 0.89 -22.44
CA ASP A 465 9.92 1.56 -23.31
C ASP A 465 10.27 0.75 -24.55
N ALA A 466 10.45 -0.57 -24.40
CA ALA A 466 10.71 -1.46 -25.53
C ALA A 466 9.50 -1.50 -26.51
N MET A 467 8.27 -1.56 -26.00
CA MET A 467 7.05 -1.43 -26.81
C MET A 467 6.99 -0.09 -27.54
N ARG A 468 7.35 1.01 -26.87
CA ARG A 468 7.44 2.36 -27.47
C ARG A 468 8.42 2.43 -28.63
N ARG A 469 9.57 1.78 -28.49
CA ARG A 469 10.64 1.78 -29.51
C ARG A 469 10.42 0.76 -30.63
N GLY A 470 9.37 -0.09 -30.53
CA GLY A 470 9.17 -1.19 -31.47
C GLY A 470 10.15 -2.35 -31.30
N ASP A 471 10.91 -2.39 -30.21
CA ASP A 471 11.82 -3.50 -29.89
C ASP A 471 11.05 -4.59 -29.15
N PHE A 472 10.26 -5.33 -29.90
CA PHE A 472 9.36 -6.34 -29.35
C PHE A 472 10.08 -7.55 -28.78
N ALA A 473 11.32 -7.82 -29.23
CA ALA A 473 12.15 -8.86 -28.66
C ALA A 473 12.62 -8.51 -27.25
N ALA A 474 13.09 -7.26 -27.04
CA ALA A 474 13.41 -6.75 -25.71
C ALA A 474 12.16 -6.65 -24.81
N ALA A 475 11.00 -6.26 -25.38
CA ALA A 475 9.74 -6.26 -24.65
C ALA A 475 9.37 -7.67 -24.16
N TYR A 476 9.47 -8.68 -25.00
CA TYR A 476 9.23 -10.06 -24.61
C TYR A 476 10.19 -10.53 -23.51
N ALA A 477 11.48 -10.23 -23.61
CA ALA A 477 12.46 -10.55 -22.57
C ALA A 477 12.10 -9.91 -21.22
N ALA A 478 11.77 -8.61 -21.21
CA ALA A 478 11.35 -7.91 -19.99
C ALA A 478 10.06 -8.51 -19.39
N ALA A 479 9.13 -8.99 -20.23
CA ALA A 479 7.90 -9.65 -19.79
C ALA A 479 8.17 -11.03 -19.14
N LEU A 480 9.15 -11.78 -19.65
CA LEU A 480 9.58 -13.05 -19.04
C LEU A 480 10.19 -12.84 -17.64
N ASP A 481 10.95 -11.78 -17.47
CA ASP A 481 11.60 -11.43 -16.20
C ASP A 481 10.63 -10.78 -15.19
N TYR A 482 9.40 -10.46 -15.59
CA TYR A 482 8.40 -9.90 -14.69
C TYR A 482 7.92 -10.97 -13.68
N ARG A 483 8.37 -10.85 -12.43
CA ARG A 483 8.22 -11.88 -11.38
C ARG A 483 6.97 -11.71 -10.51
N ASP A 484 5.85 -11.35 -11.10
CA ASP A 484 4.56 -11.25 -10.39
C ASP A 484 3.55 -12.21 -11.04
N ALA A 485 3.71 -13.50 -10.74
CA ALA A 485 3.02 -14.60 -11.44
C ALA A 485 1.50 -14.63 -11.23
N ASN A 486 0.98 -14.02 -10.16
CA ASN A 486 -0.45 -14.01 -9.86
C ASN A 486 -1.12 -12.70 -10.26
N PHE A 487 -0.52 -11.98 -11.19
CA PHE A 487 -0.97 -10.67 -11.58
C PHE A 487 -1.08 -10.54 -13.10
N PHE A 488 -2.26 -10.17 -13.57
CA PHE A 488 -2.60 -10.14 -15.00
C PHE A 488 -1.64 -9.34 -15.89
N TRP A 489 -0.84 -8.42 -15.35
CA TRP A 489 0.13 -7.63 -16.12
C TRP A 489 1.19 -8.49 -16.78
N ARG A 490 1.67 -9.57 -16.14
CA ARG A 490 2.63 -10.47 -16.75
C ARG A 490 2.09 -11.07 -18.05
N ASP A 491 0.88 -11.59 -17.98
CA ASP A 491 0.27 -12.24 -19.14
C ASP A 491 -0.14 -11.24 -20.21
N LEU A 492 -0.55 -10.02 -19.81
CA LEU A 492 -0.76 -8.89 -20.73
C LEU A 492 0.53 -8.55 -21.48
N MET A 493 1.65 -8.38 -20.76
CA MET A 493 2.95 -8.04 -21.33
C MET A 493 3.43 -9.12 -22.30
N LEU A 494 3.33 -10.39 -21.92
CA LEU A 494 3.68 -11.53 -22.77
C LEU A 494 2.81 -11.58 -24.03
N THR A 495 1.49 -11.52 -23.86
CA THR A 495 0.53 -11.59 -24.97
C THR A 495 0.73 -10.45 -25.97
N ALA A 496 0.88 -9.22 -25.50
CA ALA A 496 1.09 -8.07 -26.37
C ALA A 496 2.44 -8.15 -27.13
N SER A 497 3.51 -8.58 -26.44
CA SER A 497 4.83 -8.71 -27.07
C SER A 497 4.86 -9.82 -28.12
N LEU A 498 4.30 -10.99 -27.79
CA LEU A 498 4.22 -12.13 -28.71
C LEU A 498 3.34 -11.82 -29.93
N GLY A 499 2.21 -11.13 -29.73
CA GLY A 499 1.37 -10.64 -30.83
C GLY A 499 2.11 -9.69 -31.77
N GLN A 500 2.92 -8.78 -31.25
CA GLN A 500 3.75 -7.88 -32.05
C GLN A 500 4.89 -8.63 -32.79
N LEU A 501 5.41 -9.72 -32.20
CA LEU A 501 6.41 -10.58 -32.85
C LEU A 501 5.80 -11.54 -33.89
N GLY A 502 4.47 -11.57 -34.04
CA GLY A 502 3.79 -12.52 -34.92
C GLY A 502 3.81 -13.98 -34.42
N ARG A 503 4.17 -14.20 -33.13
CA ARG A 503 4.25 -15.52 -32.49
C ARG A 503 2.90 -15.89 -31.87
N ILE A 504 1.89 -16.07 -32.72
CA ILE A 504 0.49 -16.17 -32.26
C ILE A 504 0.23 -17.44 -31.48
N ASP A 505 0.81 -18.58 -31.90
CA ASP A 505 0.66 -19.85 -31.18
C ASP A 505 1.25 -19.78 -29.76
N ASP A 506 2.40 -19.11 -29.61
CA ASP A 506 3.03 -18.89 -28.30
C ASP A 506 2.23 -17.92 -27.42
N ALA A 507 1.51 -16.97 -28.04
CA ALA A 507 0.66 -16.02 -27.32
C ALA A 507 -0.61 -16.66 -26.74
N ALA A 508 -1.09 -17.76 -27.29
CA ALA A 508 -2.38 -18.37 -26.93
C ALA A 508 -2.48 -18.71 -25.44
N ALA A 509 -1.41 -19.27 -24.86
CA ALA A 509 -1.37 -19.63 -23.44
C ALA A 509 -1.44 -18.39 -22.52
N SER A 510 -0.65 -17.35 -22.81
CA SER A 510 -0.66 -16.10 -22.03
C SER A 510 -1.96 -15.32 -22.22
N ALA A 511 -2.56 -15.34 -23.42
CA ALA A 511 -3.86 -14.74 -23.68
C ALA A 511 -4.98 -15.42 -22.88
N ALA A 512 -5.00 -16.75 -22.83
CA ALA A 512 -5.95 -17.51 -22.03
C ALA A 512 -5.79 -17.22 -20.54
N GLU A 513 -4.55 -17.15 -20.05
CA GLU A 513 -4.26 -16.86 -18.65
C GLU A 513 -4.64 -15.42 -18.27
N LEU A 514 -4.37 -14.42 -19.14
CA LEU A 514 -4.81 -13.04 -18.98
C LEU A 514 -6.32 -12.95 -18.74
N LEU A 515 -7.10 -13.59 -19.60
CA LEU A 515 -8.57 -13.58 -19.52
C LEU A 515 -9.09 -14.42 -18.34
N ARG A 516 -8.38 -15.46 -17.94
CA ARG A 516 -8.71 -16.25 -16.74
C ARG A 516 -8.46 -15.46 -15.45
N CYS A 517 -7.33 -14.78 -15.36
CA CYS A 517 -6.97 -13.97 -14.19
C CYS A 517 -7.79 -12.67 -14.10
N LYS A 518 -8.16 -12.10 -15.25
CA LYS A 518 -8.92 -10.85 -15.33
C LYS A 518 -10.02 -10.94 -16.40
N PRO A 519 -11.15 -11.62 -16.11
CA PRO A 519 -12.23 -11.80 -17.09
C PRO A 519 -12.78 -10.48 -17.64
N GLN A 520 -12.76 -9.41 -16.83
CA GLN A 520 -13.22 -8.08 -17.27
C GLN A 520 -12.25 -7.40 -18.26
N PHE A 521 -11.07 -7.97 -18.52
CA PHE A 521 -10.06 -7.33 -19.37
C PHE A 521 -10.57 -7.11 -20.79
N ALA A 522 -11.37 -8.01 -21.33
CA ALA A 522 -11.94 -7.87 -22.67
C ALA A 522 -12.74 -6.55 -22.87
N TYR A 523 -13.45 -6.07 -21.86
CA TYR A 523 -14.27 -4.85 -21.94
C TYR A 523 -13.77 -3.68 -21.09
N ARG A 524 -12.67 -3.84 -20.33
CA ARG A 524 -12.05 -2.79 -19.50
C ARG A 524 -10.55 -2.63 -19.73
N GLY A 525 -9.96 -3.43 -20.61
CA GLY A 525 -8.52 -3.50 -20.78
C GLY A 525 -7.88 -2.17 -21.17
N ARG A 526 -8.49 -1.39 -22.05
CA ARG A 526 -7.98 -0.04 -22.41
C ARG A 526 -7.90 0.87 -21.19
N ARG A 527 -8.90 0.85 -20.33
CA ARG A 527 -8.92 1.65 -19.10
C ARG A 527 -7.86 1.17 -18.10
N LEU A 528 -7.74 -0.15 -17.90
CA LEU A 528 -6.75 -0.72 -17.00
C LEU A 528 -5.32 -0.38 -17.43
N ILE A 529 -5.02 -0.45 -18.72
CA ILE A 529 -3.73 -0.04 -19.29
C ILE A 529 -3.51 1.47 -19.09
N ALA A 530 -4.53 2.30 -19.32
CA ALA A 530 -4.43 3.77 -19.27
C ALA A 530 -4.18 4.33 -17.84
N HIS A 531 -4.40 3.54 -16.78
CA HIS A 531 -4.06 4.00 -15.43
C HIS A 531 -2.56 4.27 -15.25
N TYR A 532 -1.70 3.48 -15.89
CA TYR A 532 -0.26 3.66 -15.82
C TYR A 532 0.37 4.10 -17.15
N ILE A 533 -0.03 3.54 -18.27
CA ILE A 533 0.51 3.92 -19.58
C ILE A 533 -0.23 5.15 -20.10
N LYS A 534 0.37 6.34 -19.95
CA LYS A 534 -0.25 7.62 -20.33
C LYS A 534 -0.03 7.99 -21.80
N SER A 535 1.01 7.47 -22.45
CA SER A 535 1.27 7.68 -23.89
C SER A 535 0.24 6.96 -24.74
N ASP A 536 -0.46 7.71 -25.60
CA ASP A 536 -1.43 7.17 -26.56
C ASP A 536 -0.80 6.21 -27.56
N GLU A 537 0.41 6.55 -28.04
CA GLU A 537 1.18 5.73 -28.96
C GLU A 537 1.55 4.36 -28.37
N VAL A 538 2.06 4.37 -27.13
CA VAL A 538 2.41 3.12 -26.43
C VAL A 538 1.16 2.28 -26.18
N ARG A 539 0.04 2.91 -25.79
CA ARG A 539 -1.23 2.19 -25.62
C ARG A 539 -1.71 1.57 -26.91
N ALA A 540 -1.62 2.30 -28.02
CA ALA A 540 -2.00 1.79 -29.34
C ALA A 540 -1.14 0.57 -29.73
N THR A 541 0.17 0.62 -29.52
CA THR A 541 1.09 -0.50 -29.79
C THR A 541 0.75 -1.73 -28.93
N ILE A 542 0.43 -1.53 -27.64
CA ILE A 542 0.02 -2.62 -26.74
C ILE A 542 -1.29 -3.26 -27.20
N VAL A 543 -2.31 -2.44 -27.48
CA VAL A 543 -3.62 -2.92 -27.93
C VAL A 543 -3.54 -3.63 -29.29
N ASP A 544 -2.73 -3.14 -30.21
CA ASP A 544 -2.49 -3.80 -31.49
C ASP A 544 -1.83 -5.18 -31.31
N GLY A 545 -0.85 -5.29 -30.40
CA GLY A 545 -0.23 -6.57 -30.06
C GLY A 545 -1.22 -7.57 -29.47
N LEU A 546 -2.08 -7.11 -28.53
CA LEU A 546 -3.15 -7.93 -27.97
C LEU A 546 -4.13 -8.40 -29.04
N ARG A 547 -4.56 -7.50 -29.96
CA ARG A 547 -5.45 -7.83 -31.06
C ARG A 547 -4.83 -8.88 -32.00
N LYS A 548 -3.55 -8.74 -32.36
CA LYS A 548 -2.80 -9.71 -33.17
C LYS A 548 -2.75 -11.10 -32.51
N ALA A 549 -2.69 -11.13 -31.17
CA ALA A 549 -2.74 -12.35 -30.37
C ALA A 549 -4.16 -12.89 -30.13
N GLY A 550 -5.19 -12.32 -30.78
CA GLY A 550 -6.59 -12.76 -30.66
C GLY A 550 -7.33 -12.22 -29.43
N VAL A 551 -6.77 -11.26 -28.71
CA VAL A 551 -7.43 -10.62 -27.55
C VAL A 551 -8.02 -9.27 -27.98
N GLU A 552 -9.32 -9.23 -28.19
CA GLU A 552 -10.05 -7.99 -28.43
C GLU A 552 -10.20 -7.21 -27.13
N VAL A 553 -9.94 -5.89 -27.20
CA VAL A 553 -9.95 -5.00 -26.04
C VAL A 553 -10.82 -3.79 -26.33
N ALA A 554 -11.95 -3.68 -25.63
CA ALA A 554 -12.87 -2.56 -25.74
C ALA A 554 -12.44 -1.35 -24.86
#